data_4f9ea6a09e2e4e177e4ff1a8b1642aaa
#
_entry.id   4f9ea6a09e2e4e177e4ff1a8b1642aaa
#
_cell.length_a   1.000
_cell.length_b   1.000
_cell.length_c   1.000
_cell.angle_alpha   90.00
_cell.angle_beta   90.00
_cell.angle_gamma   90.00
#
_symmetry.space_group_name_H-M   'P 1'
#
loop_
_entity.id
_entity.type
_entity.pdbx_description
1 polymer ?
#
loop_
_entity_poly.entity_id
_entity_poly.type
_entity_poly.pdbx_seq_one_letter_code
_entity_poly.pdbx_strand_id
1 'polypeptide(L)'
;SGAVAERVKLKAFFVFVVLLCGFIYPIQGSWSWGGGYLSEAGFLVMLMAAGFCMLETGLVRAKNAVVQCAKNIGLYSIAGIMFAVVGYNLMYMDVSGWIGSFAIWGPSDGKTFGGENDATYSSGSDWWFQMVFCATAASIVSGAVAERVKLKAFFVFVVLLCGFIYPIQGSWSWGGGYLSEAGFLVM
;
A
#
# COMPACT_ATOMS: atom_id res chain seq x y z
N SER A 1 -12.81 -5.90 -8.42
CA SER A 1 -13.84 -5.98 -9.49
C SER A 1 -13.36 -5.33 -10.79
N GLY A 2 -12.73 -4.15 -10.73
CA GLY A 2 -12.27 -3.43 -11.91
C GLY A 2 -11.32 -4.22 -12.81
N ALA A 3 -10.39 -4.97 -12.21
CA ALA A 3 -9.40 -5.77 -12.94
C ALA A 3 -10.02 -6.90 -13.79
N VAL A 4 -11.19 -7.40 -13.41
CA VAL A 4 -11.91 -8.50 -14.10
C VAL A 4 -13.18 -8.02 -14.79
N ALA A 5 -13.38 -6.70 -14.86
CA ALA A 5 -14.54 -6.13 -15.54
C ALA A 5 -14.59 -6.62 -17.00
N GLU A 6 -15.77 -7.00 -17.46
CA GLU A 6 -16.05 -7.51 -18.80
C GLU A 6 -15.44 -8.90 -19.12
N ARG A 7 -14.68 -9.52 -18.20
CA ARG A 7 -13.99 -10.81 -18.47
C ARG A 7 -14.52 -11.99 -17.66
N VAL A 8 -15.22 -11.72 -16.55
CA VAL A 8 -15.71 -12.77 -15.66
C VAL A 8 -17.23 -12.75 -15.59
N LYS A 9 -17.83 -13.95 -15.63
CA LYS A 9 -19.27 -14.08 -15.43
C LYS A 9 -19.68 -13.57 -14.05
N LEU A 10 -20.69 -12.72 -13.98
CA LEU A 10 -21.13 -12.06 -12.76
C LEU A 10 -21.41 -13.04 -11.60
N LYS A 11 -22.06 -14.18 -11.88
CA LYS A 11 -22.32 -15.21 -10.86
C LYS A 11 -21.02 -15.78 -10.26
N ALA A 12 -20.03 -16.09 -11.11
CA ALA A 12 -18.73 -16.60 -10.66
C ALA A 12 -17.98 -15.55 -9.84
N PHE A 13 -18.09 -14.27 -10.22
CA PHE A 13 -17.51 -13.17 -9.46
C PHE A 13 -18.14 -13.04 -8.06
N PHE A 14 -19.45 -13.12 -7.92
CA PHE A 14 -20.10 -13.06 -6.61
C PHE A 14 -19.75 -14.25 -5.72
N VAL A 15 -19.68 -15.47 -6.26
CA VAL A 15 -19.21 -16.65 -5.51
C VAL A 15 -17.78 -16.42 -5.01
N PHE A 16 -16.90 -15.92 -5.87
CA PHE A 16 -15.53 -15.57 -5.48
C PHE A 16 -15.50 -14.50 -4.36
N VAL A 17 -16.32 -13.44 -4.44
CA VAL A 17 -16.40 -12.42 -3.41
C VAL A 17 -16.84 -12.98 -2.06
N VAL A 18 -17.85 -13.86 -2.05
CA VAL A 18 -18.32 -14.51 -0.82
C VAL A 18 -17.22 -15.37 -0.20
N LEU A 19 -16.52 -16.17 -1.00
CA LEU A 19 -15.42 -17.01 -0.53
C LEU A 19 -14.24 -16.13 -0.03
N LEU A 20 -13.90 -15.08 -0.77
CA LEU A 20 -12.81 -14.18 -0.40
C LEU A 20 -13.11 -13.45 0.92
N CYS A 21 -14.26 -12.78 1.01
CA CYS A 21 -14.60 -11.95 2.17
C CYS A 21 -15.05 -12.77 3.38
N GLY A 22 -15.71 -13.93 3.14
CA GLY A 22 -16.25 -14.75 4.23
C GLY A 22 -15.24 -15.73 4.83
N PHE A 23 -14.27 -16.19 4.07
CA PHE A 23 -13.33 -17.23 4.50
C PHE A 23 -11.87 -16.84 4.32
N ILE A 24 -11.45 -16.54 3.09
CA ILE A 24 -10.03 -16.37 2.77
C ILE A 24 -9.46 -15.15 3.51
N TYR A 25 -10.10 -13.99 3.38
CA TYR A 25 -9.63 -12.77 4.00
C TYR A 25 -9.65 -12.80 5.54
N PRO A 26 -10.73 -13.25 6.22
CA PRO A 26 -10.73 -13.38 7.68
C PRO A 26 -9.67 -14.36 8.22
N ILE A 27 -9.47 -15.51 7.55
CA ILE A 27 -8.44 -16.48 7.95
C ILE A 27 -7.05 -15.86 7.81
N GLN A 28 -6.74 -15.28 6.66
CA GLN A 28 -5.46 -14.63 6.43
C GLN A 28 -5.27 -13.42 7.35
N GLY A 29 -6.32 -12.63 7.57
CA GLY A 29 -6.32 -11.51 8.49
C GLY A 29 -6.05 -11.92 9.93
N SER A 30 -6.60 -13.05 10.40
CA SER A 30 -6.33 -13.55 11.73
C SER A 30 -4.87 -13.98 11.93
N TRP A 31 -4.21 -14.45 10.89
CA TRP A 31 -2.79 -14.82 10.95
C TRP A 31 -1.87 -13.61 11.10
N SER A 32 -2.21 -12.50 10.48
CA SER A 32 -1.35 -11.31 10.39
C SER A 32 -1.73 -10.22 11.41
N TRP A 33 -3.02 -9.98 11.58
CA TRP A 33 -3.56 -8.85 12.37
C TRP A 33 -4.27 -9.27 13.63
N GLY A 34 -4.75 -10.52 13.69
CA GLY A 34 -5.49 -11.06 14.83
C GLY A 34 -4.61 -11.75 15.89
N GLY A 35 -3.31 -11.48 15.94
CA GLY A 35 -2.39 -12.14 16.88
C GLY A 35 -2.06 -13.60 16.54
N GLY A 36 -2.31 -14.02 15.29
CA GLY A 36 -1.96 -15.35 14.79
C GLY A 36 -0.46 -15.52 14.55
N TYR A 37 -0.06 -16.70 14.08
CA TYR A 37 1.34 -17.11 13.96
C TYR A 37 2.21 -16.27 13.01
N LEU A 38 1.60 -15.42 12.16
CA LEU A 38 2.30 -14.52 11.25
C LEU A 38 2.23 -13.05 11.69
N SER A 39 1.64 -12.75 12.85
CA SER A 39 1.49 -11.37 13.32
C SER A 39 2.83 -10.65 13.50
N GLU A 40 3.87 -11.38 13.87
CA GLU A 40 5.23 -10.86 14.03
C GLU A 40 6.08 -10.96 12.75
N ALA A 41 5.57 -11.63 11.72
CA ALA A 41 6.38 -12.00 10.56
C ALA A 41 6.60 -10.83 9.56
N GLY A 42 5.77 -9.78 9.57
CA GLY A 42 5.93 -8.56 8.73
C GLY A 42 6.03 -8.78 7.21
N PHE A 43 6.53 -9.95 6.77
CA PHE A 43 6.84 -10.22 5.37
C PHE A 43 5.60 -10.43 4.48
N LEU A 44 4.45 -10.77 5.05
CA LEU A 44 3.21 -10.93 4.26
C LEU A 44 2.76 -9.64 3.59
N VAL A 45 3.05 -8.50 4.19
CA VAL A 45 2.77 -7.19 3.60
C VAL A 45 3.62 -7.00 2.34
N MET A 46 4.85 -7.51 2.33
CA MET A 46 5.71 -7.50 1.14
C MET A 46 5.13 -8.30 -0.02
N LEU A 47 4.48 -9.43 0.28
CA LEU A 47 3.85 -10.27 -0.74
C LEU A 47 2.65 -9.59 -1.41
N MET A 48 2.09 -8.54 -0.81
CA MET A 48 1.00 -7.75 -1.40
C MET A 48 1.41 -7.15 -2.75
N ALA A 49 2.57 -6.52 -2.82
CA ALA A 49 3.07 -5.95 -4.08
C ALA A 49 3.35 -7.03 -5.14
N ALA A 50 3.92 -8.17 -4.73
CA ALA A 50 4.12 -9.32 -5.61
C ALA A 50 2.79 -9.90 -6.09
N GLY A 51 1.80 -10.02 -5.21
CA GLY A 51 0.45 -10.49 -5.54
C GLY A 51 -0.24 -9.59 -6.56
N PHE A 52 -0.15 -8.27 -6.42
CA PHE A 52 -0.66 -7.33 -7.42
C PHE A 52 0.07 -7.44 -8.76
N CYS A 53 1.39 -7.58 -8.75
CA CYS A 53 2.16 -7.81 -9.96
C CYS A 53 1.69 -9.07 -10.71
N MET A 54 1.51 -10.19 -10.00
CA MET A 54 1.01 -11.44 -10.57
C MET A 54 -0.41 -11.29 -11.11
N LEU A 55 -1.30 -10.67 -10.34
CA LEU A 55 -2.68 -10.42 -10.73
C LEU A 55 -2.75 -9.57 -12.01
N GLU A 56 -2.08 -8.44 -12.04
CA GLU A 56 -2.07 -7.52 -13.17
C GLU A 56 -1.47 -8.17 -14.42
N THR A 57 -0.36 -8.91 -14.26
CA THR A 57 0.30 -9.61 -15.35
C THR A 57 -0.60 -10.69 -15.94
N GLY A 58 -1.37 -11.39 -15.12
CA GLY A 58 -2.33 -12.39 -15.56
C GLY A 58 -3.58 -11.82 -16.26
N LEU A 59 -3.90 -10.54 -16.03
CA LEU A 59 -5.09 -9.89 -16.57
C LEU A 59 -4.86 -9.14 -17.90
N VAL A 60 -3.61 -8.82 -18.22
CA VAL A 60 -3.27 -8.19 -19.49
C VAL A 60 -3.08 -9.22 -20.61
N ARG A 61 -3.05 -8.74 -21.85
CA ARG A 61 -2.74 -9.62 -22.99
C ARG A 61 -1.31 -10.16 -22.87
N ALA A 62 -1.08 -11.41 -23.28
CA ALA A 62 0.22 -12.09 -23.15
C ALA A 62 1.41 -11.25 -23.67
N LYS A 63 1.24 -10.53 -24.79
CA LYS A 63 2.28 -9.63 -25.34
C LYS A 63 2.65 -8.47 -24.43
N ASN A 64 1.78 -8.08 -23.51
CA ASN A 64 1.97 -6.96 -22.59
C ASN A 64 2.38 -7.41 -21.17
N ALA A 65 2.44 -8.71 -20.91
CA ALA A 65 2.76 -9.26 -19.59
C ALA A 65 4.13 -8.79 -19.08
N VAL A 66 5.15 -8.81 -19.94
CA VAL A 66 6.51 -8.35 -19.58
C VAL A 66 6.52 -6.87 -19.22
N VAL A 67 5.83 -6.03 -19.99
CA VAL A 67 5.74 -4.58 -19.72
C VAL A 67 5.00 -4.32 -18.42
N GLN A 68 3.95 -5.10 -18.14
CA GLN A 68 3.19 -4.96 -16.89
C GLN A 68 4.02 -5.36 -15.67
N CYS A 69 4.79 -6.45 -15.77
CA CYS A 69 5.72 -6.86 -14.73
C CYS A 69 6.81 -5.80 -14.48
N ALA A 70 7.45 -5.30 -15.54
CA ALA A 70 8.46 -4.24 -15.46
C ALA A 70 7.86 -2.94 -14.86
N LYS A 71 6.61 -2.60 -15.20
CA LYS A 71 5.89 -1.47 -14.62
C LYS A 71 5.70 -1.63 -13.11
N ASN A 72 5.35 -2.82 -12.63
CA ASN A 72 5.19 -3.09 -11.19
C ASN A 72 6.52 -3.03 -10.44
N ILE A 73 7.61 -3.54 -11.00
CA ILE A 73 8.94 -3.40 -10.41
C ILE A 73 9.34 -1.91 -10.33
N GLY A 74 9.11 -1.16 -11.42
CA GLY A 74 9.42 0.26 -11.47
C GLY A 74 8.63 1.08 -10.47
N LEU A 75 7.31 0.85 -10.37
CA LEU A 75 6.48 1.58 -9.39
C LEU A 75 6.87 1.29 -7.94
N TYR A 76 7.21 0.03 -7.62
CA TYR A 76 7.67 -0.35 -6.28
C TYR A 76 8.97 0.36 -5.91
N SER A 77 9.93 0.41 -6.84
CA SER A 77 11.20 1.13 -6.65
C SER A 77 10.99 2.64 -6.48
N ILE A 78 10.14 3.24 -7.31
CA ILE A 78 9.81 4.68 -7.21
C ILE A 78 9.10 4.96 -5.88
N ALA A 79 8.15 4.12 -5.48
CA ALA A 79 7.45 4.26 -4.20
C ALA A 79 8.43 4.23 -3.03
N GLY A 80 9.38 3.28 -3.01
CA GLY A 80 10.41 3.21 -1.98
C GLY A 80 11.27 4.47 -1.91
N ILE A 81 11.77 4.95 -3.03
CA ILE A 81 12.58 6.17 -3.10
C ILE A 81 11.77 7.39 -2.65
N MET A 82 10.58 7.60 -3.22
CA MET A 82 9.76 8.78 -2.91
C MET A 82 9.27 8.78 -1.46
N PHE A 83 8.93 7.60 -0.93
CA PHE A 83 8.50 7.49 0.46
C PHE A 83 9.66 7.73 1.44
N ALA A 84 10.88 7.32 1.09
CA ALA A 84 12.07 7.64 1.88
C ALA A 84 12.47 9.13 1.82
N VAL A 85 12.40 9.74 0.62
CA VAL A 85 12.87 11.12 0.41
C VAL A 85 11.90 12.15 1.00
N VAL A 86 10.60 11.91 0.90
CA VAL A 86 9.57 12.88 1.31
C VAL A 86 8.44 12.22 2.08
N GLY A 87 7.93 11.08 1.60
CA GLY A 87 6.62 10.55 1.97
C GLY A 87 6.48 10.22 3.45
N TYR A 88 7.45 9.51 4.04
CA TYR A 88 7.33 9.06 5.43
C TYR A 88 7.26 10.22 6.41
N ASN A 89 8.16 11.19 6.29
CA ASN A 89 8.17 12.34 7.19
C ASN A 89 6.93 13.22 6.98
N LEU A 90 6.49 13.38 5.74
CA LEU A 90 5.26 14.11 5.41
C LEU A 90 4.02 13.46 6.02
N MET A 91 4.03 12.14 6.19
CA MET A 91 2.92 11.37 6.74
C MET A 91 2.90 11.32 8.27
N TYR A 92 4.08 11.21 8.92
CA TYR A 92 4.18 10.87 10.34
C TYR A 92 4.93 11.84 11.23
N MET A 93 5.76 12.75 10.65
CA MET A 93 6.61 13.62 11.46
C MET A 93 6.06 15.03 11.56
N ASP A 94 5.87 15.49 12.80
CA ASP A 94 5.43 16.86 13.14
C ASP A 94 4.16 17.27 12.39
N VAL A 95 3.16 16.36 12.32
CA VAL A 95 1.91 16.61 11.61
C VAL A 95 1.14 17.73 12.30
N SER A 96 0.98 18.86 11.60
CA SER A 96 0.27 20.05 12.08
C SER A 96 -1.24 20.03 11.80
N GLY A 97 -1.85 18.85 11.78
CA GLY A 97 -3.26 18.61 11.45
C GLY A 97 -3.51 18.33 9.96
N TRP A 98 -2.80 18.96 9.04
CA TRP A 98 -2.99 18.81 7.59
C TRP A 98 -1.81 18.16 6.87
N ILE A 99 -0.59 18.40 7.32
CA ILE A 99 0.63 17.98 6.64
C ILE A 99 1.78 17.87 7.64
N GLY A 100 2.64 16.90 7.45
CA GLY A 100 3.87 16.74 8.25
C GLY A 100 5.06 17.51 7.69
N SER A 101 6.25 17.22 8.22
CA SER A 101 7.48 17.91 7.86
C SER A 101 8.08 17.43 6.53
N PHE A 102 8.65 18.36 5.76
CA PHE A 102 9.43 18.03 4.56
C PHE A 102 10.88 17.72 4.95
N ALA A 103 11.20 16.45 5.12
CA ALA A 103 12.56 16.00 5.40
C ALA A 103 12.81 14.62 4.81
N ILE A 104 14.06 14.29 4.56
CA ILE A 104 14.46 12.94 4.16
C ILE A 104 14.36 12.04 5.39
N TRP A 105 13.70 10.88 5.23
CA TRP A 105 13.62 9.91 6.31
C TRP A 105 15.01 9.38 6.68
N GLY A 106 15.28 9.37 7.97
CA GLY A 106 16.44 8.73 8.56
C GLY A 106 16.01 7.75 9.63
N PRO A 107 16.53 6.51 9.66
CA PRO A 107 16.23 5.58 10.73
C PRO A 107 16.70 6.19 12.06
N SER A 108 15.77 6.34 13.01
CA SER A 108 16.09 6.69 14.38
C SER A 108 15.70 5.54 15.27
N ASP A 109 16.68 4.75 15.70
CA ASP A 109 16.45 3.56 16.54
C ASP A 109 15.93 3.94 17.95
N GLY A 110 15.82 5.22 18.27
CA GLY A 110 15.24 5.73 19.50
C GLY A 110 13.74 5.99 19.47
N LYS A 111 13.07 5.91 18.31
CA LYS A 111 11.60 6.01 18.23
C LYS A 111 11.00 4.63 18.17
N THR A 112 10.49 4.15 19.28
CA THR A 112 9.62 2.99 19.38
C THR A 112 8.18 3.46 19.17
N PHE A 113 7.48 2.87 18.18
CA PHE A 113 6.05 3.03 17.99
C PHE A 113 5.34 1.91 18.74
N GLY A 114 4.30 2.22 19.46
CA GLY A 114 3.51 1.29 20.27
C GLY A 114 3.06 1.93 21.58
N GLY A 115 1.86 1.61 22.04
CA GLY A 115 1.35 2.04 23.35
C GLY A 115 1.97 1.19 24.50
N GLU A 116 1.66 1.53 25.74
CA GLU A 116 2.21 0.86 26.93
C GLU A 116 1.98 -0.68 26.98
N ASN A 117 1.07 -1.21 26.17
CA ASN A 117 0.75 -2.65 26.10
C ASN A 117 0.99 -3.27 24.70
N ASP A 118 1.54 -2.53 23.73
CA ASP A 118 1.79 -3.01 22.37
C ASP A 118 3.25 -3.35 22.17
N ALA A 119 3.50 -4.36 21.32
CA ALA A 119 4.84 -4.71 20.89
C ALA A 119 5.51 -3.52 20.22
N THR A 120 6.63 -3.07 20.77
CA THR A 120 7.42 -1.98 20.23
C THR A 120 8.16 -2.44 18.98
N TYR A 121 8.11 -1.64 17.90
CA TYR A 121 8.81 -1.92 16.65
C TYR A 121 9.69 -0.74 16.23
N SER A 122 10.73 -1.02 15.47
CA SER A 122 11.69 -0.01 15.02
C SER A 122 11.08 0.91 13.95
N SER A 123 11.58 2.14 13.85
CA SER A 123 11.18 3.09 12.79
C SER A 123 11.43 2.53 11.38
N GLY A 124 12.46 1.70 11.20
CA GLY A 124 12.72 1.02 9.93
C GLY A 124 11.65 0.00 9.56
N SER A 125 11.12 -0.74 10.54
CA SER A 125 10.02 -1.69 10.33
C SER A 125 8.74 -0.96 9.95
N ASP A 126 8.42 0.14 10.62
CA ASP A 126 7.26 0.97 10.31
C ASP A 126 7.37 1.60 8.91
N TRP A 127 8.52 2.21 8.62
CA TRP A 127 8.77 2.76 7.29
C TRP A 127 8.55 1.73 6.18
N TRP A 128 9.09 0.53 6.36
CA TRP A 128 8.96 -0.55 5.39
C TRP A 128 7.51 -0.96 5.18
N PHE A 129 6.78 -1.16 6.27
CA PHE A 129 5.37 -1.52 6.26
C PHE A 129 4.54 -0.46 5.51
N GLN A 130 4.70 0.80 5.85
CA GLN A 130 3.96 1.90 5.24
C GLN A 130 4.35 2.14 3.77
N MET A 131 5.62 1.96 3.42
CA MET A 131 6.10 2.04 2.05
C MET A 131 5.42 1.01 1.14
N VAL A 132 5.22 -0.22 1.63
CA VAL A 132 4.55 -1.26 0.85
C VAL A 132 3.06 -0.93 0.63
N PHE A 133 2.39 -0.33 1.59
CA PHE A 133 1.02 0.17 1.41
C PHE A 133 0.96 1.29 0.37
N CYS A 134 1.89 2.22 0.41
CA CYS A 134 2.01 3.28 -0.59
C CYS A 134 2.24 2.70 -1.99
N ALA A 135 3.15 1.73 -2.14
CA ALA A 135 3.39 1.02 -3.39
C ALA A 135 2.15 0.25 -3.87
N THR A 136 1.40 -0.33 -2.94
CA THR A 136 0.15 -1.05 -3.23
C THR A 136 -0.92 -0.09 -3.78
N ALA A 137 -1.06 1.10 -3.21
CA ALA A 137 -1.97 2.11 -3.74
C ALA A 137 -1.64 2.45 -5.21
N ALA A 138 -0.35 2.62 -5.53
CA ALA A 138 0.10 2.84 -6.91
C ALA A 138 -0.17 1.62 -7.82
N SER A 139 -0.04 0.40 -7.29
CA SER A 139 -0.30 -0.83 -8.02
C SER A 139 -1.79 -1.00 -8.37
N ILE A 140 -2.69 -0.64 -7.47
CA ILE A 140 -4.14 -0.64 -7.76
C ILE A 140 -4.45 0.25 -8.96
N VAL A 141 -3.88 1.46 -9.00
CA VAL A 141 -4.03 2.36 -10.16
C VAL A 141 -3.37 1.77 -11.41
N SER A 142 -2.20 1.12 -11.26
CA SER A 142 -1.50 0.43 -12.34
C SER A 142 -2.41 -0.58 -13.04
N GLY A 143 -3.14 -1.40 -12.28
CA GLY A 143 -4.09 -2.37 -12.81
C GLY A 143 -5.27 -1.72 -13.53
N ALA A 144 -5.82 -0.65 -12.93
CA ALA A 144 -6.97 0.07 -13.49
C ALA A 144 -6.67 0.73 -14.86
N VAL A 145 -5.44 1.22 -15.04
CA VAL A 145 -4.99 1.88 -16.28
C VAL A 145 -4.14 0.97 -17.18
N ALA A 146 -4.10 -0.33 -16.90
CA ALA A 146 -3.33 -1.28 -17.68
C ALA A 146 -3.68 -1.21 -19.18
N GLU A 147 -2.66 -1.22 -20.03
CA GLU A 147 -2.76 -1.10 -21.50
C GLU A 147 -3.33 0.25 -22.02
N ARG A 148 -3.68 1.20 -21.16
CA ARG A 148 -4.35 2.45 -21.55
C ARG A 148 -3.48 3.69 -21.39
N VAL A 149 -2.45 3.65 -20.57
CA VAL A 149 -1.58 4.79 -20.24
C VAL A 149 -0.14 4.52 -20.68
N LYS A 150 0.53 5.55 -21.18
CA LYS A 150 1.96 5.48 -21.52
C LYS A 150 2.79 5.32 -20.26
N LEU A 151 3.79 4.42 -20.28
CA LEU A 151 4.64 4.08 -19.14
C LEU A 151 5.29 5.30 -18.47
N LYS A 152 5.81 6.24 -19.26
CA LYS A 152 6.43 7.48 -18.74
C LYS A 152 5.44 8.32 -17.93
N ALA A 153 4.24 8.54 -18.46
CA ALA A 153 3.20 9.30 -17.76
C ALA A 153 2.74 8.60 -16.48
N PHE A 154 2.67 7.28 -16.49
CA PHE A 154 2.37 6.50 -15.31
C PHE A 154 3.44 6.66 -14.22
N PHE A 155 4.73 6.61 -14.55
CA PHE A 155 5.78 6.80 -13.55
C PHE A 155 5.82 8.22 -12.97
N VAL A 156 5.54 9.25 -13.74
CA VAL A 156 5.35 10.62 -13.21
C VAL A 156 4.20 10.66 -12.21
N PHE A 157 3.08 10.02 -12.55
CA PHE A 157 1.95 9.88 -11.62
C PHE A 157 2.36 9.15 -10.32
N VAL A 158 3.13 8.06 -10.40
CA VAL A 158 3.62 7.30 -9.22
C VAL A 158 4.49 8.18 -8.32
N VAL A 159 5.37 9.01 -8.89
CA VAL A 159 6.18 9.98 -8.12
C VAL A 159 5.28 10.93 -7.33
N LEU A 160 4.26 11.51 -7.97
CA LEU A 160 3.33 12.42 -7.31
C LEU A 160 2.46 11.71 -6.28
N LEU A 161 1.97 10.52 -6.60
CA LEU A 161 1.14 9.73 -5.70
C LEU A 161 1.91 9.34 -4.43
N CYS A 162 3.08 8.73 -4.59
CA CYS A 162 3.84 8.17 -3.46
C CYS A 162 4.62 9.23 -2.69
N GLY A 163 5.00 10.34 -3.32
CA GLY A 163 5.72 11.43 -2.66
C GLY A 163 4.81 12.41 -1.92
N PHE A 164 3.62 12.65 -2.44
CA PHE A 164 2.76 13.73 -1.94
C PHE A 164 1.32 13.29 -1.64
N ILE A 165 0.58 12.78 -2.62
CA ILE A 165 -0.85 12.54 -2.46
C ILE A 165 -1.15 11.52 -1.37
N TYR A 166 -0.50 10.35 -1.43
CA TYR A 166 -0.68 9.30 -0.45
C TYR A 166 -0.21 9.71 0.96
N PRO A 167 1.00 10.29 1.14
CA PRO A 167 1.46 10.74 2.45
C PRO A 167 0.59 11.84 3.07
N ILE A 168 0.14 12.82 2.29
CA ILE A 168 -0.75 13.87 2.80
C ILE A 168 -2.09 13.28 3.23
N GLN A 169 -2.70 12.42 2.44
CA GLN A 169 -3.95 11.76 2.81
C GLN A 169 -3.74 10.84 4.03
N GLY A 170 -2.62 10.13 4.08
CA GLY A 170 -2.28 9.27 5.21
C GLY A 170 -2.01 10.04 6.51
N SER A 171 -1.43 11.25 6.42
CA SER A 171 -1.20 12.09 7.60
C SER A 171 -2.51 12.51 8.30
N TRP A 172 -3.59 12.68 7.55
CA TRP A 172 -4.89 13.06 8.12
C TRP A 172 -5.50 11.99 9.01
N SER A 173 -5.32 10.72 8.68
CA SER A 173 -5.95 9.59 9.36
C SER A 173 -4.98 8.88 10.31
N TRP A 174 -3.79 8.56 9.85
CA TRP A 174 -2.83 7.70 10.56
C TRP A 174 -1.66 8.48 11.18
N GLY A 175 -1.35 9.65 10.65
CA GLY A 175 -0.29 10.50 11.14
C GLY A 175 -0.68 11.43 12.30
N GLY A 176 -1.86 11.28 12.89
CA GLY A 176 -2.36 12.16 13.95
C GLY A 176 -2.94 13.48 13.43
N GLY A 177 -3.30 13.56 12.14
CA GLY A 177 -3.93 14.73 11.54
C GLY A 177 -5.41 14.90 11.91
N TYR A 178 -6.09 15.84 11.26
CA TYR A 178 -7.45 16.29 11.63
C TYR A 178 -8.54 15.23 11.55
N LEU A 179 -8.32 14.11 10.84
CA LEU A 179 -9.26 12.99 10.77
C LEU A 179 -8.94 11.85 11.75
N SER A 180 -7.83 11.92 12.47
CA SER A 180 -7.40 10.84 13.36
C SER A 180 -8.38 10.56 14.50
N GLU A 181 -9.16 11.55 14.94
CA GLU A 181 -10.19 11.41 15.97
C GLU A 181 -11.59 11.15 15.41
N ALA A 182 -11.77 11.16 14.11
CA ALA A 182 -13.04 10.93 13.45
C ALA A 182 -13.38 9.44 13.38
N GLY A 183 -13.84 8.86 14.47
CA GLY A 183 -13.99 7.41 14.73
C GLY A 183 -14.69 6.55 13.67
N PHE A 184 -15.24 7.11 12.60
CA PHE A 184 -15.81 6.39 11.46
C PHE A 184 -14.83 6.27 10.27
N LEU A 185 -13.69 6.94 10.33
CA LEU A 185 -12.66 6.94 9.27
C LEU A 185 -11.35 6.27 9.69
N VAL A 186 -11.19 6.00 10.99
CA VAL A 186 -10.00 5.37 11.56
C VAL A 186 -10.39 3.95 12.00
N MET A 187 -9.99 2.97 11.23
CA MET A 187 -9.98 1.56 11.63
C MET A 187 -8.55 1.09 11.79
#